data_23fb54303b116d61f8a29c8439d865b0
#
_entry.id   23fb54303b116d61f8a29c8439d865b0
#
_cell.length_a   1.000
_cell.length_b   1.000
_cell.length_c   1.000
_cell.angle_alpha   90.00
_cell.angle_beta   90.00
_cell.angle_gamma   90.00
#
_symmetry.space_group_name_H-M   'P 1'
#
loop_
_entity.id
_entity.type
_entity.pdbx_description
1 polymer ?
#
loop_
_entity_poly.entity_id
_entity_poly.type
_entity_poly.pdbx_seq_one_letter_code
_entity_poly.pdbx_strand_id
1 'polypeptide(L)'
;MKPLIPENTLPKNCRKINNEHAYLEYLNMKKLIDFTVTENKRLNHDTILLVLHSDELPEIQPGQFVNVRVDHSPSTFLRRPISVHDVDESRGLLYLFIKIVGCGTSTLGELQIGDKVNVMLPLGNHFSIPTSGRPLLIGGGCGVAPMLHLSRIMKAQGLSPVVLIGTRTDKDILRKEEYEKYATVYYTTEDGSFGEKGYVTQHSVLKEKFDHIFCCGPEVMMKAVAGYANQNNINCEVSLENTMACGIGACLCCVTDTKEGHKCVCTEGPIFNIKDLKWQI
;
A
#
# COMPACT_ATOMS: atom_id res chain seq x y z
N MET A 1 -29.45 21.71 17.83
CA MET A 1 -29.59 20.26 17.93
C MET A 1 -28.38 19.70 18.62
N LYS A 2 -28.53 18.85 19.62
CA LYS A 2 -27.39 18.15 20.26
C LYS A 2 -26.86 17.11 19.29
N PRO A 3 -25.52 16.90 19.19
CA PRO A 3 -24.95 15.89 18.30
C PRO A 3 -25.47 14.51 18.71
N LEU A 4 -25.86 13.72 17.72
CA LEU A 4 -26.45 12.37 17.87
C LEU A 4 -25.43 11.31 18.35
N ILE A 5 -24.15 11.64 18.42
CA ILE A 5 -23.08 10.73 18.84
C ILE A 5 -22.27 11.44 19.96
N PRO A 6 -22.06 10.78 21.13
CA PRO A 6 -21.23 11.34 22.18
C PRO A 6 -19.78 11.49 21.70
N GLU A 7 -19.17 12.66 21.92
CA GLU A 7 -17.78 12.97 21.54
C GLU A 7 -16.74 11.92 21.99
N ASN A 8 -17.01 11.20 23.07
CA ASN A 8 -16.13 10.17 23.63
C ASN A 8 -16.11 8.86 22.85
N THR A 9 -17.03 8.66 21.89
CA THR A 9 -17.12 7.44 21.05
C THR A 9 -16.39 7.57 19.72
N LEU A 10 -15.93 8.79 19.37
CA LEU A 10 -15.22 9.03 18.11
C LEU A 10 -13.72 8.67 18.24
N PRO A 11 -13.10 8.10 17.20
CA PRO A 11 -11.65 7.93 17.13
C PRO A 11 -10.91 9.24 17.37
N LYS A 12 -9.72 9.19 17.98
CA LYS A 12 -8.95 10.41 18.37
C LYS A 12 -8.70 11.38 17.22
N ASN A 13 -8.57 10.88 15.97
CA ASN A 13 -8.42 11.72 14.79
C ASN A 13 -9.70 12.50 14.45
N CYS A 14 -10.87 11.92 14.73
CA CYS A 14 -12.14 12.63 14.57
C CYS A 14 -12.34 13.71 15.65
N ARG A 15 -11.69 13.59 16.82
CA ARG A 15 -11.72 14.62 17.87
C ARG A 15 -10.91 15.87 17.52
N LYS A 16 -9.92 15.78 16.60
CA LYS A 16 -9.15 16.93 16.08
C LYS A 16 -9.88 17.65 14.94
N ILE A 17 -10.91 17.02 14.36
CA ILE A 17 -11.77 17.64 13.35
C ILE A 17 -12.82 18.45 14.14
N ASN A 18 -12.51 19.69 14.45
CA ASN A 18 -13.41 20.62 15.17
C ASN A 18 -14.64 21.05 14.35
N ASN A 19 -14.99 20.28 13.30
CA ASN A 19 -16.08 20.63 12.42
C ASN A 19 -16.78 19.34 11.92
N GLU A 20 -18.05 19.21 12.24
CA GLU A 20 -18.93 18.15 11.76
C GLU A 20 -18.90 18.02 10.22
N HIS A 21 -18.65 19.12 9.54
CA HIS A 21 -18.51 19.20 8.09
C HIS A 21 -17.28 18.42 7.58
N ALA A 22 -16.12 18.59 8.22
CA ALA A 22 -14.89 17.89 7.83
C ALA A 22 -14.94 16.37 8.15
N TYR A 23 -15.72 15.95 9.16
CA TYR A 23 -15.98 14.53 9.43
C TYR A 23 -16.91 13.92 8.37
N LEU A 24 -17.94 14.66 7.95
CA LEU A 24 -18.83 14.24 6.86
C LEU A 24 -18.09 14.21 5.52
N GLU A 25 -17.19 15.17 5.26
CA GLU A 25 -16.29 15.14 4.10
C GLU A 25 -15.37 13.91 4.12
N TYR A 26 -14.77 13.58 5.26
CA TYR A 26 -13.94 12.37 5.41
C TYR A 26 -14.72 11.08 5.16
N LEU A 27 -15.98 11.01 5.62
CA LEU A 27 -16.87 9.87 5.34
C LEU A 27 -17.35 9.86 3.87
N ASN A 28 -17.59 11.03 3.29
CA ASN A 28 -18.02 11.17 1.89
C ASN A 28 -16.89 10.87 0.88
N MET A 29 -15.62 10.90 1.31
CA MET A 29 -14.49 10.51 0.45
C MET A 29 -14.44 9.00 0.18
N LYS A 30 -15.01 8.17 1.06
CA LYS A 30 -15.03 6.70 0.90
C LYS A 30 -16.25 6.29 0.07
N LYS A 31 -16.00 5.68 -1.07
CA LYS A 31 -17.06 5.25 -2.00
C LYS A 31 -17.14 3.72 -2.06
N LEU A 32 -18.32 3.24 -2.39
CA LEU A 32 -18.57 1.85 -2.82
C LEU A 32 -18.90 1.92 -4.31
N ILE A 33 -18.03 1.42 -5.15
CA ILE A 33 -18.16 1.51 -6.61
C ILE A 33 -18.10 0.11 -7.20
N ASP A 34 -18.95 -0.15 -8.20
CA ASP A 34 -18.90 -1.37 -8.99
C ASP A 34 -18.00 -1.12 -10.21
N PHE A 35 -16.86 -1.79 -10.22
CA PHE A 35 -15.90 -1.78 -11.30
C PHE A 35 -16.18 -2.90 -12.30
N THR A 36 -15.70 -2.72 -13.52
CA THR A 36 -15.67 -3.77 -14.55
C THR A 36 -14.23 -4.27 -14.70
N VAL A 37 -14.03 -5.56 -14.71
CA VAL A 37 -12.71 -6.17 -15.00
C VAL A 37 -12.35 -5.92 -16.46
N THR A 38 -11.22 -5.26 -16.71
CA THR A 38 -10.69 -5.01 -18.05
C THR A 38 -9.48 -5.89 -18.38
N GLU A 39 -8.74 -6.32 -17.35
CA GLU A 39 -7.64 -7.28 -17.48
C GLU A 39 -7.51 -8.09 -16.18
N ASN A 40 -7.24 -9.39 -16.30
CA ASN A 40 -6.84 -10.27 -15.21
C ASN A 40 -5.68 -11.14 -15.69
N LYS A 41 -4.46 -10.71 -15.43
CA LYS A 41 -3.26 -11.34 -15.96
C LYS A 41 -2.48 -12.05 -14.88
N ARG A 42 -2.22 -13.35 -15.09
CA ARG A 42 -1.28 -14.10 -14.26
C ARG A 42 0.15 -13.63 -14.55
N LEU A 43 0.84 -13.14 -13.51
CA LEU A 43 2.23 -12.66 -13.63
C LEU A 43 3.25 -13.77 -13.34
N ASN A 44 2.98 -14.59 -12.31
CA ASN A 44 3.73 -15.81 -12.01
C ASN A 44 2.81 -16.85 -11.38
N HIS A 45 3.36 -17.85 -10.66
CA HIS A 45 2.58 -18.97 -10.10
C HIS A 45 1.56 -18.54 -9.03
N ASP A 46 1.79 -17.45 -8.31
CA ASP A 46 0.95 -17.01 -7.17
C ASP A 46 0.55 -15.52 -7.23
N THR A 47 0.84 -14.81 -8.31
CA THR A 47 0.58 -13.37 -8.40
C THR A 47 -0.16 -13.01 -9.68
N ILE A 48 -1.16 -12.13 -9.55
CA ILE A 48 -1.94 -11.58 -10.66
C ILE A 48 -1.86 -10.06 -10.69
N LEU A 49 -2.07 -9.50 -11.87
CA LEU A 49 -2.46 -8.11 -12.09
C LEU A 49 -3.94 -8.08 -12.46
N LEU A 50 -4.76 -7.49 -11.60
CA LEU A 50 -6.17 -7.25 -11.84
C LEU A 50 -6.36 -5.77 -12.17
N VAL A 51 -6.91 -5.47 -13.37
CA VAL A 51 -7.19 -4.11 -13.82
C VAL A 51 -8.70 -3.91 -13.86
N LEU A 52 -9.16 -2.88 -13.17
CA LEU A 52 -10.57 -2.56 -12.98
C LEU A 52 -10.86 -1.19 -13.57
N HIS A 53 -12.00 -1.02 -14.24
CA HIS A 53 -12.44 0.24 -14.84
C HIS A 53 -13.71 0.76 -14.17
N SER A 54 -13.75 2.07 -13.93
CA SER A 54 -14.96 2.82 -13.58
C SER A 54 -14.82 4.28 -14.00
N ASP A 55 -15.90 4.86 -14.55
CA ASP A 55 -15.98 6.30 -14.85
C ASP A 55 -16.06 7.16 -13.56
N GLU A 56 -16.35 6.52 -12.40
CA GLU A 56 -16.49 7.18 -11.10
C GLU A 56 -15.22 7.05 -10.22
N LEU A 57 -14.07 6.64 -10.81
CA LEU A 57 -12.83 6.47 -10.07
C LEU A 57 -12.46 7.74 -9.31
N PRO A 58 -12.39 7.73 -7.96
CA PRO A 58 -11.96 8.89 -7.20
C PRO A 58 -10.45 9.09 -7.30
N GLU A 59 -9.98 10.26 -6.88
CA GLU A 59 -8.55 10.49 -6.66
C GLU A 59 -8.02 9.51 -5.61
N ILE A 60 -6.88 8.88 -5.90
CA ILE A 60 -6.22 7.92 -5.01
C ILE A 60 -4.77 8.36 -4.83
N GLN A 61 -4.35 8.52 -3.57
CA GLN A 61 -2.99 8.89 -3.22
C GLN A 61 -2.09 7.65 -3.06
N PRO A 62 -0.77 7.76 -3.36
CA PRO A 62 0.17 6.64 -3.20
C PRO A 62 0.24 6.10 -1.78
N GLY A 63 0.09 4.78 -1.62
CA GLY A 63 0.08 4.12 -0.31
C GLY A 63 -1.33 3.81 0.21
N GLN A 64 -2.37 4.39 -0.37
CA GLN A 64 -3.74 4.00 -0.07
C GLN A 64 -4.05 2.59 -0.60
N PHE A 65 -5.08 1.99 -0.03
CA PHE A 65 -5.55 0.66 -0.39
C PHE A 65 -7.05 0.67 -0.72
N VAL A 66 -7.53 -0.44 -1.23
CA VAL A 66 -8.94 -0.70 -1.50
C VAL A 66 -9.40 -1.95 -0.76
N ASN A 67 -10.70 -2.07 -0.52
CA ASN A 67 -11.29 -3.25 0.11
C ASN A 67 -12.26 -3.92 -0.87
N VAL A 68 -11.79 -5.00 -1.51
CA VAL A 68 -12.46 -5.68 -2.62
C VAL A 68 -13.46 -6.70 -2.09
N ARG A 69 -14.72 -6.65 -2.54
CA ARG A 69 -15.69 -7.71 -2.28
C ARG A 69 -15.36 -8.92 -3.14
N VAL A 70 -15.42 -10.10 -2.52
CA VAL A 70 -15.20 -11.36 -3.21
C VAL A 70 -16.53 -12.09 -3.31
N ASP A 71 -17.14 -12.00 -4.49
CA ASP A 71 -18.35 -12.73 -4.80
C ASP A 71 -18.01 -14.16 -5.24
N HIS A 72 -18.97 -15.07 -5.16
CA HIS A 72 -18.82 -16.50 -5.54
C HIS A 72 -17.74 -17.28 -4.75
N SER A 73 -17.37 -16.81 -3.56
CA SER A 73 -16.48 -17.52 -2.64
C SER A 73 -17.21 -17.83 -1.31
N PRO A 74 -17.88 -18.98 -1.18
CA PRO A 74 -18.72 -19.30 -0.02
C PRO A 74 -17.99 -19.27 1.34
N SER A 75 -16.67 -19.45 1.32
CA SER A 75 -15.82 -19.39 2.52
C SER A 75 -15.22 -18.00 2.77
N THR A 76 -15.52 -17.00 1.95
CA THR A 76 -14.94 -15.65 2.05
C THR A 76 -16.01 -14.63 2.41
N PHE A 77 -16.18 -14.37 3.70
CA PHE A 77 -17.21 -13.42 4.19
C PHE A 77 -16.74 -11.97 4.22
N LEU A 78 -15.43 -11.74 4.36
CA LEU A 78 -14.87 -10.41 4.46
C LEU A 78 -14.29 -9.95 3.12
N ARG A 79 -14.32 -8.64 2.88
CA ARG A 79 -13.58 -8.02 1.78
C ARG A 79 -12.08 -8.26 1.91
N ARG A 80 -11.34 -8.12 0.82
CA ARG A 80 -9.86 -8.25 0.79
C ARG A 80 -9.23 -6.87 0.69
N PRO A 81 -8.45 -6.45 1.69
CA PRO A 81 -7.65 -5.24 1.58
C PRO A 81 -6.50 -5.49 0.61
N ILE A 82 -6.41 -4.64 -0.41
CA ILE A 82 -5.38 -4.72 -1.46
C ILE A 82 -4.80 -3.33 -1.66
N SER A 83 -3.48 -3.21 -1.56
CA SER A 83 -2.77 -1.97 -1.85
C SER A 83 -2.99 -1.55 -3.30
N VAL A 84 -3.20 -0.26 -3.54
CA VAL A 84 -3.27 0.27 -4.90
C VAL A 84 -1.88 0.20 -5.53
N HIS A 85 -1.79 -0.49 -6.67
CA HIS A 85 -0.54 -0.65 -7.39
C HIS A 85 -0.25 0.54 -8.30
N ASP A 86 -1.25 0.97 -9.06
CA ASP A 86 -1.20 2.18 -9.87
C ASP A 86 -2.63 2.63 -10.22
N VAL A 87 -2.75 3.84 -10.75
CA VAL A 87 -4.01 4.45 -11.19
C VAL A 87 -3.78 5.15 -12.52
N ASP A 88 -4.70 5.00 -13.47
CA ASP A 88 -4.78 5.86 -14.64
C ASP A 88 -6.09 6.63 -14.58
N GLU A 89 -6.03 7.83 -14.00
CA GLU A 89 -7.19 8.69 -13.79
C GLU A 89 -7.86 9.08 -15.11
N SER A 90 -7.06 9.25 -16.18
CA SER A 90 -7.55 9.67 -17.50
C SER A 90 -8.40 8.60 -18.18
N ARG A 91 -8.18 7.34 -17.83
CA ARG A 91 -8.87 6.17 -18.38
C ARG A 91 -9.79 5.49 -17.36
N GLY A 92 -9.90 6.02 -16.14
CA GLY A 92 -10.67 5.42 -15.06
C GLY A 92 -10.18 4.02 -14.64
N LEU A 93 -8.86 3.74 -14.74
CA LEU A 93 -8.30 2.42 -14.47
C LEU A 93 -7.62 2.35 -13.10
N LEU A 94 -7.98 1.31 -12.36
CA LEU A 94 -7.37 0.93 -11.08
C LEU A 94 -6.60 -0.37 -11.26
N TYR A 95 -5.31 -0.36 -10.93
CA TYR A 95 -4.42 -1.51 -11.04
C TYR A 95 -4.18 -2.11 -9.65
N LEU A 96 -4.44 -3.39 -9.50
CA LEU A 96 -4.24 -4.16 -8.28
C LEU A 96 -3.26 -5.30 -8.53
N PHE A 97 -2.15 -5.29 -7.79
CA PHE A 97 -1.14 -6.34 -7.80
C PHE A 97 -1.43 -7.27 -6.63
N ILE A 98 -1.94 -8.48 -6.90
CA ILE A 98 -2.53 -9.35 -5.90
C ILE A 98 -1.75 -10.65 -5.80
N LYS A 99 -1.22 -10.95 -4.60
CA LYS A 99 -0.68 -12.27 -4.29
C LYS A 99 -1.81 -13.21 -3.88
N ILE A 100 -1.86 -14.39 -4.48
CA ILE A 100 -2.82 -15.44 -4.16
C ILE A 100 -2.32 -16.18 -2.92
N VAL A 101 -3.01 -15.97 -1.79
CA VAL A 101 -2.63 -16.55 -0.49
C VAL A 101 -3.75 -17.37 0.14
N GLY A 102 -4.95 -17.40 -0.46
CA GLY A 102 -6.10 -18.14 0.07
C GLY A 102 -7.32 -18.02 -0.83
N CYS A 103 -8.45 -18.62 -0.41
CA CYS A 103 -9.65 -18.73 -1.24
C CYS A 103 -10.11 -17.41 -1.84
N GLY A 104 -10.17 -16.33 -1.05
CA GLY A 104 -10.65 -15.03 -1.56
C GLY A 104 -9.78 -14.46 -2.68
N THR A 105 -8.45 -14.49 -2.54
CA THR A 105 -7.53 -14.02 -3.59
C THR A 105 -7.45 -15.00 -4.77
N SER A 106 -7.69 -16.30 -4.55
CA SER A 106 -7.84 -17.29 -5.62
C SER A 106 -9.05 -16.96 -6.48
N THR A 107 -10.21 -16.69 -5.85
CA THR A 107 -11.45 -16.29 -6.56
C THR A 107 -11.25 -15.00 -7.37
N LEU A 108 -10.53 -14.01 -6.83
CA LEU A 108 -10.17 -12.80 -7.62
C LEU A 108 -9.30 -13.14 -8.83
N GLY A 109 -8.46 -14.18 -8.73
CA GLY A 109 -7.64 -14.67 -9.83
C GLY A 109 -8.42 -15.38 -10.95
N GLU A 110 -9.67 -15.75 -10.71
CA GLU A 110 -10.55 -16.46 -11.65
C GLU A 110 -11.50 -15.52 -12.40
N LEU A 111 -11.58 -14.24 -12.00
CA LEU A 111 -12.43 -13.24 -12.64
C LEU A 111 -12.12 -13.08 -14.13
N GLN A 112 -13.17 -12.95 -14.93
CA GLN A 112 -13.07 -12.78 -16.38
C GLN A 112 -13.26 -11.30 -16.77
N ILE A 113 -12.77 -10.94 -17.94
CA ILE A 113 -13.03 -9.61 -18.51
C ILE A 113 -14.54 -9.41 -18.66
N GLY A 114 -15.03 -8.27 -18.17
CA GLY A 114 -16.46 -7.93 -18.13
C GLY A 114 -17.14 -8.21 -16.79
N ASP A 115 -16.55 -9.02 -15.91
CA ASP A 115 -17.10 -9.27 -14.57
C ASP A 115 -17.19 -7.97 -13.76
N LYS A 116 -18.17 -7.92 -12.85
CA LYS A 116 -18.36 -6.79 -11.93
C LYS A 116 -17.71 -7.09 -10.58
N VAL A 117 -17.00 -6.11 -10.06
CA VAL A 117 -16.32 -6.19 -8.77
C VAL A 117 -16.67 -4.98 -7.93
N ASN A 118 -17.28 -5.19 -6.77
CA ASN A 118 -17.60 -4.10 -5.85
C ASN A 118 -16.40 -3.78 -4.96
N VAL A 119 -15.95 -2.53 -5.00
CA VAL A 119 -14.75 -2.05 -4.30
C VAL A 119 -15.10 -0.87 -3.40
N MET A 120 -14.62 -0.91 -2.17
CA MET A 120 -14.62 0.23 -1.24
C MET A 120 -13.28 0.95 -1.35
N LEU A 121 -13.29 2.24 -1.69
CA LEU A 121 -12.09 3.05 -1.93
C LEU A 121 -12.35 4.56 -1.81
N PRO A 122 -11.30 5.43 -1.72
CA PRO A 122 -9.96 5.06 -1.26
C PRO A 122 -9.96 4.81 0.25
N LEU A 123 -9.04 4.00 0.75
CA LEU A 123 -8.92 3.69 2.18
C LEU A 123 -7.51 3.98 2.71
N GLY A 124 -7.45 4.32 3.99
CA GLY A 124 -6.21 4.65 4.68
C GLY A 124 -5.65 6.03 4.34
N ASN A 125 -4.53 6.35 4.98
CA ASN A 125 -3.70 7.50 4.67
C ASN A 125 -2.74 7.18 3.50
N HIS A 126 -1.82 8.07 3.19
CA HIS A 126 -0.89 7.94 2.06
C HIS A 126 0.55 8.30 2.48
N PHE A 127 1.53 7.95 1.66
CA PHE A 127 2.91 8.37 1.82
C PHE A 127 3.07 9.89 1.73
N SER A 128 3.96 10.44 2.56
CA SER A 128 4.33 11.85 2.51
C SER A 128 5.31 12.08 1.35
N ILE A 129 4.87 12.74 0.27
CA ILE A 129 5.74 12.99 -0.87
C ILE A 129 6.62 14.21 -0.55
N PRO A 130 7.97 14.04 -0.51
CA PRO A 130 8.86 15.14 -0.20
C PRO A 130 8.92 16.14 -1.35
N THR A 131 9.19 17.41 -1.04
CA THR A 131 9.34 18.47 -2.03
C THR A 131 10.74 18.51 -2.65
N SER A 132 11.72 17.84 -2.03
CA SER A 132 13.11 17.78 -2.48
C SER A 132 13.83 16.58 -1.87
N GLY A 133 15.07 16.35 -2.28
CA GLY A 133 15.89 15.25 -1.78
C GLY A 133 15.81 14.00 -2.67
N ARG A 134 16.55 12.98 -2.29
CA ARG A 134 16.66 11.72 -3.03
C ARG A 134 15.91 10.62 -2.30
N PRO A 135 14.72 10.22 -2.77
CA PRO A 135 13.92 9.18 -2.13
C PRO A 135 14.38 7.77 -2.54
N LEU A 136 14.42 6.86 -1.54
CA LEU A 136 14.61 5.42 -1.72
C LEU A 136 13.30 4.69 -1.36
N LEU A 137 12.76 3.96 -2.31
CA LEU A 137 11.56 3.14 -2.17
C LEU A 137 11.98 1.68 -2.08
N ILE A 138 11.64 0.99 -1.00
CA ILE A 138 12.03 -0.41 -0.77
C ILE A 138 10.78 -1.28 -0.73
N GLY A 139 10.71 -2.23 -1.67
CA GLY A 139 9.61 -3.19 -1.75
C GLY A 139 10.07 -4.63 -1.58
N GLY A 140 9.43 -5.39 -0.70
CA GLY A 140 9.71 -6.81 -0.50
C GLY A 140 8.57 -7.73 -0.92
N GLY A 141 8.81 -8.62 -1.88
CA GLY A 141 7.76 -9.49 -2.41
C GLY A 141 6.55 -8.69 -2.92
N CYS A 142 5.33 -9.01 -2.46
CA CYS A 142 4.14 -8.25 -2.84
C CYS A 142 4.10 -6.81 -2.29
N GLY A 143 4.90 -6.48 -1.28
CA GLY A 143 5.03 -5.12 -0.78
C GLY A 143 5.64 -4.13 -1.77
N VAL A 144 6.14 -4.61 -2.91
CA VAL A 144 6.52 -3.74 -4.03
C VAL A 144 5.31 -3.03 -4.66
N ALA A 145 4.09 -3.56 -4.47
CA ALA A 145 2.89 -3.07 -5.13
C ALA A 145 2.67 -1.54 -5.03
N PRO A 146 2.67 -0.89 -3.86
CA PRO A 146 2.43 0.55 -3.76
C PRO A 146 3.59 1.41 -4.27
N MET A 147 4.77 0.83 -4.49
CA MET A 147 5.97 1.56 -4.91
C MET A 147 5.89 2.06 -6.35
N LEU A 148 5.08 1.43 -7.23
CA LEU A 148 4.93 1.89 -8.61
C LEU A 148 4.19 3.24 -8.66
N HIS A 149 3.03 3.32 -8.07
CA HIS A 149 2.25 4.56 -8.00
C HIS A 149 3.08 5.68 -7.33
N LEU A 150 3.75 5.38 -6.22
CA LEU A 150 4.59 6.33 -5.51
C LEU A 150 5.74 6.84 -6.39
N SER A 151 6.45 5.95 -7.10
CA SER A 151 7.55 6.36 -7.99
C SER A 151 7.06 7.22 -9.15
N ARG A 152 5.90 6.90 -9.74
CA ARG A 152 5.28 7.66 -10.82
C ARG A 152 4.95 9.10 -10.37
N ILE A 153 4.30 9.24 -9.22
CA ILE A 153 3.95 10.57 -8.68
C ILE A 153 5.19 11.37 -8.32
N MET A 154 6.18 10.77 -7.65
CA MET A 154 7.45 11.45 -7.34
C MET A 154 8.17 11.92 -8.59
N LYS A 155 8.23 11.10 -9.64
CA LYS A 155 8.84 11.51 -10.92
C LYS A 155 8.08 12.66 -11.57
N ALA A 156 6.76 12.63 -11.55
CA ALA A 156 5.92 13.71 -12.07
C ALA A 156 6.14 15.04 -11.33
N GLN A 157 6.53 14.99 -10.05
CA GLN A 157 6.91 16.17 -9.24
C GLN A 157 8.38 16.57 -9.39
N GLY A 158 9.12 15.97 -10.32
CA GLY A 158 10.52 16.32 -10.61
C GLY A 158 11.56 15.65 -9.70
N LEU A 159 11.15 14.71 -8.84
CA LEU A 159 12.07 13.90 -8.05
C LEU A 159 12.70 12.78 -8.89
N SER A 160 13.81 12.24 -8.43
CA SER A 160 14.51 11.10 -9.05
C SER A 160 14.50 9.91 -8.08
N PRO A 161 13.36 9.18 -7.97
CA PRO A 161 13.27 8.08 -7.04
C PRO A 161 14.18 6.92 -7.41
N VAL A 162 14.70 6.26 -6.40
CA VAL A 162 15.40 4.97 -6.49
C VAL A 162 14.49 3.90 -5.90
N VAL A 163 14.30 2.80 -6.62
CA VAL A 163 13.52 1.66 -6.14
C VAL A 163 14.45 0.47 -5.90
N LEU A 164 14.41 -0.12 -4.72
CA LEU A 164 15.10 -1.36 -4.39
C LEU A 164 14.05 -2.46 -4.15
N ILE A 165 14.07 -3.47 -5.01
CA ILE A 165 13.16 -4.61 -4.97
C ILE A 165 13.87 -5.83 -4.41
N GLY A 166 13.35 -6.39 -3.31
CA GLY A 166 13.83 -7.63 -2.72
C GLY A 166 12.85 -8.77 -2.92
N THR A 167 13.35 -9.89 -3.47
CA THR A 167 12.56 -11.11 -3.69
C THR A 167 13.34 -12.36 -3.29
N ARG A 168 12.68 -13.52 -3.29
CA ARG A 168 13.36 -14.80 -3.04
C ARG A 168 14.19 -15.22 -4.23
N THR A 169 13.60 -15.11 -5.42
CA THR A 169 14.20 -15.55 -6.69
C THR A 169 13.89 -14.55 -7.81
N ASP A 170 14.56 -14.69 -8.95
CA ASP A 170 14.31 -13.92 -10.17
C ASP A 170 12.86 -14.04 -10.69
N LYS A 171 12.23 -15.20 -10.47
CA LYS A 171 10.82 -15.48 -10.89
C LYS A 171 9.80 -14.62 -10.16
N ASP A 172 10.19 -14.02 -9.04
CA ASP A 172 9.35 -13.15 -8.23
C ASP A 172 9.58 -11.65 -8.56
N ILE A 173 10.52 -11.34 -9.46
CA ILE A 173 10.73 -9.98 -10.00
C ILE A 173 9.71 -9.74 -11.10
N LEU A 174 8.65 -9.04 -10.76
CA LEU A 174 7.51 -8.82 -11.63
C LEU A 174 7.41 -7.36 -12.04
N ARG A 175 6.94 -7.10 -13.28
CA ARG A 175 6.70 -5.75 -13.83
C ARG A 175 7.93 -4.85 -13.83
N LYS A 176 9.11 -5.40 -14.03
CA LYS A 176 10.39 -4.69 -14.04
C LYS A 176 10.37 -3.42 -14.89
N GLU A 177 9.93 -3.55 -16.14
CA GLU A 177 9.90 -2.46 -17.11
C GLU A 177 8.99 -1.30 -16.67
N GLU A 178 7.94 -1.59 -15.88
CA GLU A 178 7.03 -0.56 -15.39
C GLU A 178 7.71 0.33 -14.34
N TYR A 179 8.46 -0.25 -13.42
CA TYR A 179 9.21 0.52 -12.42
C TYR A 179 10.35 1.33 -13.07
N GLU A 180 11.05 0.76 -14.05
CA GLU A 180 12.16 1.40 -14.77
C GLU A 180 11.72 2.63 -15.57
N LYS A 181 10.41 2.79 -15.89
CA LYS A 181 9.86 4.01 -16.50
C LYS A 181 9.95 5.22 -15.57
N TYR A 182 9.89 5.01 -14.26
CA TYR A 182 9.73 6.08 -13.29
C TYR A 182 10.89 6.23 -12.31
N ALA A 183 11.75 5.23 -12.17
CA ALA A 183 12.81 5.17 -11.18
C ALA A 183 14.08 4.53 -11.71
N THR A 184 15.20 4.77 -11.02
CA THR A 184 16.37 3.89 -11.10
C THR A 184 16.09 2.67 -10.22
N VAL A 185 16.13 1.48 -10.79
CA VAL A 185 15.70 0.26 -10.08
C VAL A 185 16.89 -0.65 -9.80
N TYR A 186 16.99 -1.10 -8.56
CA TYR A 186 17.94 -2.09 -8.09
C TYR A 186 17.20 -3.33 -7.59
N TYR A 187 17.87 -4.47 -7.66
CA TYR A 187 17.29 -5.76 -7.32
C TYR A 187 18.19 -6.56 -6.40
N THR A 188 17.60 -7.24 -5.43
CA THR A 188 18.27 -8.27 -4.65
C THR A 188 17.41 -9.53 -4.62
N THR A 189 18.05 -10.69 -4.73
CA THR A 189 17.41 -12.00 -4.56
C THR A 189 18.12 -12.79 -3.48
N GLU A 190 17.35 -13.48 -2.64
CA GLU A 190 17.95 -14.26 -1.54
C GLU A 190 18.88 -15.36 -2.07
N ASP A 191 18.52 -15.98 -3.19
CA ASP A 191 19.30 -17.05 -3.84
C ASP A 191 20.44 -16.54 -4.74
N GLY A 192 20.41 -15.22 -5.11
CA GLY A 192 21.40 -14.63 -6.02
C GLY A 192 21.10 -14.87 -7.51
N SER A 193 19.88 -15.28 -7.87
CA SER A 193 19.51 -15.56 -9.25
C SER A 193 19.39 -14.28 -10.11
N PHE A 194 19.18 -13.11 -9.48
CA PHE A 194 19.18 -11.80 -10.16
C PHE A 194 19.58 -10.67 -9.21
N GLY A 195 20.30 -9.67 -9.72
CA GLY A 195 20.78 -8.53 -8.93
C GLY A 195 21.86 -8.93 -7.90
N GLU A 196 21.89 -8.25 -6.76
CA GLU A 196 22.77 -8.63 -5.67
C GLU A 196 22.14 -9.77 -4.85
N LYS A 197 22.98 -10.69 -4.37
CA LYS A 197 22.55 -11.78 -3.50
C LYS A 197 22.34 -11.28 -2.07
N GLY A 198 21.21 -11.63 -1.46
CA GLY A 198 20.92 -11.38 -0.06
C GLY A 198 19.62 -10.59 0.17
N TYR A 199 19.57 -9.84 1.26
CA TYR A 199 18.42 -9.03 1.66
C TYR A 199 18.58 -7.56 1.25
N VAL A 200 17.49 -6.82 1.16
CA VAL A 200 17.49 -5.39 0.78
C VAL A 200 18.44 -4.54 1.64
N THR A 201 18.60 -4.86 2.93
CA THR A 201 19.49 -4.15 3.85
C THR A 201 20.98 -4.45 3.64
N GLN A 202 21.30 -5.39 2.75
CA GLN A 202 22.69 -5.76 2.41
C GLN A 202 23.11 -5.20 1.05
N HIS A 203 22.16 -4.67 0.26
CA HIS A 203 22.44 -4.19 -1.09
C HIS A 203 23.37 -2.97 -1.09
N SER A 204 24.32 -2.96 -2.02
CA SER A 204 25.38 -1.92 -2.12
C SER A 204 24.84 -0.51 -2.33
N VAL A 205 23.64 -0.35 -2.91
CA VAL A 205 22.98 0.95 -3.09
C VAL A 205 22.77 1.70 -1.77
N LEU A 206 22.67 1.01 -0.65
CA LEU A 206 22.55 1.62 0.68
C LEU A 206 23.81 2.37 1.16
N LYS A 207 24.95 2.23 0.44
CA LYS A 207 26.13 3.07 0.66
C LYS A 207 25.99 4.47 0.10
N GLU A 208 24.99 4.68 -0.75
CA GLU A 208 24.64 6.01 -1.30
C GLU A 208 23.84 6.81 -0.27
N LYS A 209 23.77 8.13 -0.46
CA LYS A 209 23.00 9.00 0.43
C LYS A 209 21.55 9.12 -0.05
N PHE A 210 20.63 8.93 0.88
CA PHE A 210 19.20 9.11 0.69
C PHE A 210 18.65 10.03 1.79
N ASP A 211 17.65 10.84 1.44
CA ASP A 211 17.04 11.78 2.38
C ASP A 211 15.73 11.22 2.96
N HIS A 212 15.07 10.34 2.20
CA HIS A 212 13.80 9.73 2.57
C HIS A 212 13.78 8.26 2.19
N ILE A 213 13.22 7.42 3.06
CA ILE A 213 12.98 6.00 2.80
C ILE A 213 11.49 5.71 2.92
N PHE A 214 10.96 4.97 1.95
CA PHE A 214 9.59 4.47 1.92
C PHE A 214 9.64 2.96 1.77
N CYS A 215 9.01 2.21 2.69
CA CYS A 215 9.17 0.77 2.72
C CYS A 215 7.82 0.05 2.87
N CYS A 216 7.66 -1.04 2.11
CA CYS A 216 6.55 -1.97 2.27
C CYS A 216 7.02 -3.40 2.02
N GLY A 217 6.53 -4.33 2.81
CA GLY A 217 6.87 -5.75 2.70
C GLY A 217 6.77 -6.48 4.03
N PRO A 218 7.42 -7.65 4.17
CA PRO A 218 7.40 -8.42 5.41
C PRO A 218 7.87 -7.59 6.62
N GLU A 219 7.22 -7.76 7.76
CA GLU A 219 7.48 -6.99 8.97
C GLU A 219 8.97 -7.03 9.39
N VAL A 220 9.60 -8.21 9.27
CA VAL A 220 11.03 -8.38 9.56
C VAL A 220 11.90 -7.50 8.67
N MET A 221 11.56 -7.42 7.37
CA MET A 221 12.26 -6.56 6.42
C MET A 221 12.05 -5.08 6.78
N MET A 222 10.81 -4.67 7.04
CA MET A 222 10.50 -3.28 7.40
C MET A 222 11.22 -2.85 8.68
N LYS A 223 11.30 -3.71 9.71
CA LYS A 223 12.07 -3.46 10.93
C LYS A 223 13.57 -3.32 10.65
N ALA A 224 14.13 -4.15 9.79
CA ALA A 224 15.55 -4.07 9.41
C ALA A 224 15.85 -2.77 8.64
N VAL A 225 14.97 -2.37 7.72
CA VAL A 225 15.06 -1.08 6.99
C VAL A 225 14.91 0.10 7.96
N ALA A 226 13.99 0.02 8.92
CA ALA A 226 13.82 1.04 9.95
C ALA A 226 15.04 1.19 10.83
N GLY A 227 15.69 0.08 11.20
CA GLY A 227 16.98 0.08 11.92
C GLY A 227 18.07 0.80 11.13
N TYR A 228 18.20 0.49 9.83
CA TYR A 228 19.13 1.18 8.95
C TYR A 228 18.83 2.69 8.86
N ALA A 229 17.56 3.07 8.69
CA ALA A 229 17.14 4.46 8.62
C ALA A 229 17.45 5.23 9.91
N ASN A 230 17.18 4.64 11.07
CA ASN A 230 17.51 5.22 12.38
C ASN A 230 19.02 5.45 12.56
N GLN A 231 19.85 4.45 12.23
CA GLN A 231 21.31 4.56 12.34
C GLN A 231 21.90 5.66 11.46
N ASN A 232 21.24 5.95 10.33
CA ASN A 232 21.68 6.98 9.37
C ASN A 232 20.90 8.30 9.47
N ASN A 233 20.01 8.45 10.46
CA ASN A 233 19.15 9.61 10.65
C ASN A 233 18.30 9.98 9.43
N ILE A 234 17.83 8.99 8.68
CA ILE A 234 16.99 9.17 7.48
C ILE A 234 15.52 9.11 7.89
N ASN A 235 14.68 10.02 7.35
CA ASN A 235 13.25 9.95 7.54
C ASN A 235 12.69 8.71 6.84
N CYS A 236 11.94 7.88 7.56
CA CYS A 236 11.44 6.61 7.03
C CYS A 236 9.96 6.40 7.34
N GLU A 237 9.20 6.11 6.30
CA GLU A 237 7.80 5.70 6.38
C GLU A 237 7.64 4.25 5.93
N VAL A 238 6.78 3.52 6.62
CA VAL A 238 6.47 2.13 6.34
C VAL A 238 4.98 1.93 6.13
N SER A 239 4.62 1.04 5.21
CA SER A 239 3.24 0.62 4.98
C SER A 239 2.96 -0.68 5.71
N LEU A 240 2.15 -0.65 6.77
CA LEU A 240 1.82 -1.83 7.57
C LEU A 240 0.72 -2.67 6.92
N GLU A 241 0.86 -3.99 7.01
CA GLU A 241 -0.10 -4.98 6.54
C GLU A 241 -0.72 -5.73 7.74
N ASN A 242 -1.72 -5.14 8.39
CA ASN A 242 -2.44 -5.81 9.46
C ASN A 242 -3.67 -6.55 8.93
N THR A 243 -4.08 -7.62 9.62
CA THR A 243 -5.36 -8.28 9.36
C THR A 243 -6.50 -7.27 9.48
N MET A 244 -7.34 -7.19 8.47
CA MET A 244 -8.45 -6.23 8.41
C MET A 244 -9.79 -6.97 8.21
N ALA A 245 -10.83 -6.46 8.89
CA ALA A 245 -12.20 -6.90 8.65
C ALA A 245 -13.03 -5.78 7.99
N CYS A 246 -13.30 -4.67 8.67
CA CYS A 246 -14.18 -3.63 8.15
C CYS A 246 -13.50 -2.63 7.19
N GLY A 247 -12.22 -2.33 7.37
CA GLY A 247 -11.49 -1.32 6.58
C GLY A 247 -11.85 0.15 6.89
N ILE A 248 -12.70 0.40 7.88
CA ILE A 248 -13.26 1.74 8.19
C ILE A 248 -13.11 2.15 9.66
N GLY A 249 -12.27 1.45 10.45
CA GLY A 249 -12.00 1.77 11.85
C GLY A 249 -13.04 1.28 12.86
N ALA A 250 -14.10 0.60 12.43
CA ALA A 250 -15.21 0.24 13.33
C ALA A 250 -14.97 -1.04 14.16
N CYS A 251 -14.24 -2.03 13.62
CA CYS A 251 -14.10 -3.35 14.25
C CYS A 251 -12.85 -3.50 15.12
N LEU A 252 -11.90 -2.58 15.07
CA LEU A 252 -10.62 -2.57 15.80
C LEU A 252 -9.71 -3.79 15.52
N CYS A 253 -9.99 -4.55 14.45
CA CYS A 253 -9.23 -5.76 14.10
C CYS A 253 -7.78 -5.45 13.68
N CYS A 254 -7.56 -4.29 13.03
CA CYS A 254 -6.28 -3.89 12.46
C CYS A 254 -5.46 -2.96 13.37
N VAL A 255 -5.69 -3.00 14.67
CA VAL A 255 -4.99 -2.13 15.63
C VAL A 255 -3.48 -2.44 15.66
N THR A 256 -2.67 -1.40 15.69
CA THR A 256 -1.22 -1.46 15.93
C THR A 256 -0.83 -0.55 17.10
N ASP A 257 0.27 -0.91 17.75
CA ASP A 257 0.82 -0.14 18.87
C ASP A 257 1.71 0.99 18.35
N THR A 258 1.40 2.20 18.80
CA THR A 258 2.22 3.39 18.54
C THR A 258 2.60 4.08 19.85
N LYS A 259 3.56 4.99 19.81
CA LYS A 259 3.97 5.77 20.98
C LYS A 259 2.83 6.64 21.55
N GLU A 260 1.87 7.00 20.70
CA GLU A 260 0.67 7.77 21.08
C GLU A 260 -0.52 6.86 21.48
N GLY A 261 -0.33 5.55 21.58
CA GLY A 261 -1.37 4.57 21.90
C GLY A 261 -1.73 3.69 20.69
N HIS A 262 -2.90 3.03 20.78
CA HIS A 262 -3.37 2.13 19.72
C HIS A 262 -3.97 2.93 18.56
N LYS A 263 -3.59 2.57 17.33
CA LYS A 263 -4.11 3.15 16.09
C LYS A 263 -4.65 2.09 15.15
N CYS A 264 -5.77 2.39 14.49
CA CYS A 264 -6.32 1.50 13.46
C CYS A 264 -5.57 1.69 12.13
N VAL A 265 -4.89 0.65 11.65
CA VAL A 265 -4.13 0.69 10.39
C VAL A 265 -5.02 1.05 9.19
N CYS A 266 -6.30 0.67 9.19
CA CYS A 266 -7.20 0.96 8.09
C CYS A 266 -7.69 2.42 7.98
N THR A 267 -7.50 3.24 9.02
CA THR A 267 -7.96 4.65 9.05
C THR A 267 -6.87 5.64 9.40
N GLU A 268 -5.96 5.28 10.30
CA GLU A 268 -4.84 6.12 10.74
C GLU A 268 -3.52 5.72 10.05
N GLY A 269 -3.48 4.52 9.46
CA GLY A 269 -2.48 3.99 8.56
C GLY A 269 -3.03 3.85 7.12
N PRO A 270 -2.45 2.99 6.29
CA PRO A 270 -1.41 2.00 6.60
C PRO A 270 0.01 2.59 6.75
N ILE A 271 0.20 3.85 6.37
CA ILE A 271 1.50 4.51 6.37
C ILE A 271 1.79 5.08 7.76
N PHE A 272 2.92 4.70 8.33
CA PHE A 272 3.42 5.23 9.60
C PHE A 272 4.87 5.65 9.48
N ASN A 273 5.23 6.75 10.13
CA ASN A 273 6.62 7.06 10.36
C ASN A 273 7.20 6.07 11.40
N ILE A 274 8.39 5.54 11.17
CA ILE A 274 9.01 4.57 12.10
C ILE A 274 9.19 5.14 13.51
N LYS A 275 9.30 6.47 13.63
CA LYS A 275 9.41 7.18 14.92
C LYS A 275 8.14 7.07 15.76
N ASP A 276 6.98 6.81 15.15
CA ASP A 276 5.70 6.70 15.84
C ASP A 276 5.42 5.27 16.32
N LEU A 277 6.09 4.29 15.75
CA LEU A 277 5.91 2.89 16.08
C LEU A 277 6.68 2.49 17.34
N LYS A 278 6.13 1.53 18.11
CA LYS A 278 6.80 0.90 19.27
C LYS A 278 7.70 -0.27 18.85
N TRP A 279 8.30 -0.19 17.68
CA TRP A 279 9.26 -1.19 17.26
C TRP A 279 10.55 -1.07 18.07
N GLN A 280 11.06 -2.21 18.50
CA GLN A 280 12.41 -2.32 19.04
C GLN A 280 13.37 -2.44 17.85
N ILE A 281 13.95 -1.31 17.44
CA ILE A 281 14.84 -1.16 16.28
C ILE A 281 16.08 -0.38 16.64
#